data_eb62840a541d6bed91f778fdedb7df1e
#
_entry.id   eb62840a541d6bed91f778fdedb7df1e
#
_cell.length_a   1.000
_cell.length_b   1.000
_cell.length_c   1.000
_cell.angle_alpha   90.00
_cell.angle_beta   90.00
_cell.angle_gamma   90.00
#
_symmetry.space_group_name_H-M   'P 1'
#
loop_
_entity.id
_entity.type
_entity.pdbx_description
1 polymer ?
#
loop_
_entity_poly.entity_id
_entity_poly.type
_entity_poly.pdbx_seq_one_letter_code
_entity_poly.pdbx_strand_id
1 'polypeptide(L)'
;MVQALESDRHVPHLVWLTKSLDVPPIPDLPDDGPIVCHGQGFVTRALHHPRLKAGLFFDPEKFQWSAFRSDWKGALSSDGRIMSLSDARDFLGNGLTAFVRPDSDSKVFDGGVYDASGLVAATPEIRVAPTTTVIVASPCTIEAEWRFFVVDREIVGCSEYRRWRRPSIDGAVPRVAIDLAAELAARWSPADAYCLDLAASGDRIGVVEANCFNASRFYAAPCRASSQSGQRLCAVPSVNDPDS
;
A
#
# COMPACT_ATOMS: atom_id res chain seq x y z
N MET A 1 3.45 0.72 17.47
CA MET A 1 2.78 -0.59 17.29
C MET A 1 3.06 -1.54 18.45
N VAL A 2 4.30 -1.91 18.75
CA VAL A 2 4.63 -2.85 19.87
C VAL A 2 4.00 -2.40 21.20
N GLN A 3 4.21 -1.14 21.60
CA GLN A 3 3.60 -0.59 22.83
C GLN A 3 2.07 -0.63 22.85
N ALA A 4 1.41 -0.41 21.68
CA ALA A 4 -0.04 -0.49 21.59
C ALA A 4 -0.55 -1.94 21.77
N LEU A 5 0.17 -2.92 21.23
CA LEU A 5 -0.16 -4.33 21.38
C LEU A 5 0.02 -4.80 22.84
N GLU A 6 1.10 -4.36 23.50
CA GLU A 6 1.36 -4.67 24.90
C GLU A 6 0.27 -4.10 25.83
N SER A 7 -0.23 -2.89 25.53
CA SER A 7 -1.32 -2.28 26.30
C SER A 7 -2.64 -3.06 26.20
N ASP A 8 -2.86 -3.79 25.12
CA ASP A 8 -4.06 -4.60 24.87
C ASP A 8 -3.89 -6.08 25.23
N ARG A 9 -2.85 -6.43 25.99
CA ARG A 9 -2.53 -7.80 26.40
C ARG A 9 -2.19 -8.76 25.24
N HIS A 10 -1.86 -8.25 24.07
CA HIS A 10 -1.26 -9.06 23.01
C HIS A 10 0.24 -9.24 23.28
N VAL A 11 0.75 -10.43 23.01
CA VAL A 11 2.18 -10.72 23.14
C VAL A 11 2.86 -10.55 21.79
N PRO A 12 3.61 -9.45 21.55
CA PRO A 12 4.33 -9.29 20.31
C PRO A 12 5.60 -10.14 20.31
N HIS A 13 5.77 -10.95 19.27
CA HIS A 13 7.00 -11.68 19.01
C HIS A 13 7.85 -10.89 18.02
N LEU A 14 9.00 -10.36 18.46
CA LEU A 14 9.94 -9.64 17.60
C LEU A 14 10.87 -10.64 16.92
N VAL A 15 10.81 -10.64 15.59
CA VAL A 15 11.67 -11.49 14.74
C VAL A 15 12.61 -10.60 13.95
N TRP A 16 13.91 -10.86 14.07
CA TRP A 16 14.95 -10.17 13.29
C TRP A 16 15.31 -11.00 12.07
N LEU A 17 15.11 -10.43 10.89
CA LEU A 17 15.56 -11.07 9.65
C LEU A 17 17.07 -10.96 9.54
N THR A 18 17.72 -12.07 9.18
CA THR A 18 19.16 -12.07 8.86
C THR A 18 19.41 -11.35 7.53
N LYS A 19 20.69 -11.07 7.21
CA LYS A 19 21.07 -10.50 5.92
C LYS A 19 20.71 -11.43 4.74
N SER A 20 20.70 -12.75 4.95
CA SER A 20 20.23 -13.74 3.96
C SER A 20 18.71 -13.67 3.78
N LEU A 21 18.06 -12.91 4.63
CA LEU A 21 16.61 -12.77 4.64
C LEU A 21 15.86 -14.09 4.90
N ASP A 22 16.48 -15.08 5.46
CA ASP A 22 15.81 -16.30 5.90
C ASP A 22 14.93 -15.96 7.13
N VAL A 23 13.74 -16.50 7.16
CA VAL A 23 12.92 -16.44 8.37
C VAL A 23 13.61 -17.33 9.37
N PRO A 24 14.13 -16.78 10.49
CA PRO A 24 14.71 -17.62 11.52
C PRO A 24 13.66 -18.59 12.04
N PRO A 25 14.06 -19.72 12.61
CA PRO A 25 13.13 -20.55 13.39
C PRO A 25 12.39 -19.64 14.35
N ILE A 26 11.06 -19.63 14.29
CA ILE A 26 10.24 -18.86 15.22
C ILE A 26 9.97 -19.83 16.39
N PRO A 27 10.76 -19.76 17.47
CA PRO A 27 10.50 -20.57 18.62
C PRO A 27 9.21 -20.07 19.27
N ASP A 28 8.42 -20.98 19.78
CA ASP A 28 7.33 -20.70 20.73
C ASP A 28 6.14 -19.90 20.21
N LEU A 29 5.85 -19.92 18.90
CA LEU A 29 4.52 -19.53 18.46
C LEU A 29 3.51 -20.53 19.04
N PRO A 30 2.47 -20.06 19.74
CA PRO A 30 1.38 -20.93 20.19
C PRO A 30 0.89 -21.80 19.04
N ASP A 31 0.62 -23.06 19.29
CA ASP A 31 0.16 -24.01 18.26
C ASP A 31 -1.23 -23.67 17.74
N ASP A 32 -1.98 -22.90 18.50
CA ASP A 32 -3.33 -22.44 18.24
C ASP A 32 -3.42 -20.91 18.44
N GLY A 33 -4.38 -20.31 17.75
CA GLY A 33 -4.67 -18.88 17.87
C GLY A 33 -4.33 -18.06 16.63
N PRO A 34 -4.96 -16.88 16.51
CA PRO A 34 -4.74 -16.00 15.38
C PRO A 34 -3.34 -15.37 15.43
N ILE A 35 -2.68 -15.35 14.28
CA ILE A 35 -1.40 -14.70 14.09
C ILE A 35 -1.58 -13.52 13.14
N VAL A 36 -0.99 -12.38 13.45
CA VAL A 36 -0.84 -11.27 12.52
C VAL A 36 0.65 -10.99 12.36
N CYS A 37 1.13 -11.12 11.13
CA CYS A 37 2.51 -10.81 10.81
C CYS A 37 2.61 -9.34 10.38
N HIS A 38 3.65 -8.62 10.81
CA HIS A 38 3.91 -7.28 10.34
C HIS A 38 5.41 -7.01 10.23
N GLY A 39 5.86 -6.56 9.05
CA GLY A 39 7.25 -6.20 8.82
C GLY A 39 7.58 -6.03 7.35
N GLN A 40 8.27 -4.95 7.01
CA GLN A 40 8.74 -4.71 5.66
C GLN A 40 9.77 -5.78 5.25
N GLY A 41 9.61 -6.38 4.06
CA GLY A 41 10.48 -7.45 3.58
C GLY A 41 10.16 -8.85 4.14
N PHE A 42 9.25 -8.96 5.09
CA PHE A 42 8.84 -10.22 5.71
C PHE A 42 7.76 -10.95 4.91
N VAL A 43 6.86 -10.21 4.27
CA VAL A 43 5.64 -10.72 3.63
C VAL A 43 5.92 -11.81 2.60
N THR A 44 6.84 -11.57 1.67
CA THR A 44 7.17 -12.53 0.60
C THR A 44 7.65 -13.89 1.12
N ARG A 45 8.27 -13.91 2.29
CA ARG A 45 8.74 -15.14 2.93
C ARG A 45 7.65 -15.80 3.73
N ALA A 46 6.89 -15.00 4.47
CA ALA A 46 5.77 -15.48 5.26
C ALA A 46 4.69 -16.14 4.37
N LEU A 47 4.55 -15.73 3.11
CA LEU A 47 3.66 -16.38 2.12
C LEU A 47 3.97 -17.88 1.91
N HIS A 48 5.25 -18.26 2.04
CA HIS A 48 5.70 -19.65 1.87
C HIS A 48 5.78 -20.43 3.18
N HIS A 49 5.52 -19.78 4.32
CA HIS A 49 5.58 -20.44 5.62
C HIS A 49 4.19 -20.90 6.06
N PRO A 50 3.99 -22.20 6.38
CA PRO A 50 2.66 -22.78 6.62
C PRO A 50 1.82 -22.04 7.66
N ARG A 51 2.42 -21.60 8.75
CA ARG A 51 1.72 -20.90 9.84
C ARG A 51 1.63 -19.38 9.63
N LEU A 52 2.70 -18.75 9.14
CA LEU A 52 2.75 -17.30 8.99
C LEU A 52 1.85 -16.81 7.86
N LYS A 53 1.63 -17.62 6.84
CA LYS A 53 0.70 -17.32 5.74
C LYS A 53 -0.69 -16.97 6.25
N ALA A 54 -1.17 -17.63 7.29
CA ALA A 54 -2.47 -17.35 7.90
C ALA A 54 -2.57 -15.96 8.55
N GLY A 55 -1.41 -15.35 8.90
CA GLY A 55 -1.32 -14.00 9.47
C GLY A 55 -1.08 -12.89 8.44
N LEU A 56 -1.20 -13.21 7.14
CA LEU A 56 -1.01 -12.25 6.06
C LEU A 56 -2.34 -11.89 5.40
N PHE A 57 -2.57 -10.60 5.23
CA PHE A 57 -3.64 -10.02 4.44
C PHE A 57 -3.10 -9.62 3.06
N PHE A 58 -2.53 -10.59 2.33
CA PHE A 58 -1.86 -10.32 1.08
C PHE A 58 -2.03 -11.44 0.06
N ASP A 59 -2.63 -11.08 -1.06
CA ASP A 59 -2.72 -11.89 -2.26
C ASP A 59 -2.04 -11.11 -3.39
N PRO A 60 -0.87 -11.54 -3.91
CA PRO A 60 -0.12 -10.80 -4.91
C PRO A 60 -0.91 -10.44 -6.17
N GLU A 61 -1.90 -11.26 -6.54
CA GLU A 61 -2.71 -11.02 -7.74
C GLU A 61 -3.74 -9.91 -7.51
N LYS A 62 -4.35 -9.84 -6.32
CA LYS A 62 -5.35 -8.83 -6.00
C LYS A 62 -4.78 -7.44 -5.74
N PHE A 63 -3.49 -7.35 -5.38
CA PHE A 63 -2.82 -6.06 -5.16
C PHE A 63 -2.20 -5.46 -6.42
N GLN A 64 -2.37 -6.09 -7.57
CA GLN A 64 -1.99 -5.52 -8.86
C GLN A 64 -2.94 -4.38 -9.25
N TRP A 65 -2.38 -3.32 -9.87
CA TRP A 65 -3.19 -2.22 -10.38
C TRP A 65 -4.22 -2.69 -11.41
N SER A 66 -3.84 -3.65 -12.24
CA SER A 66 -4.72 -4.31 -13.19
C SER A 66 -5.93 -4.99 -12.54
N ALA A 67 -5.79 -5.51 -11.32
CA ALA A 67 -6.85 -6.18 -10.60
C ALA A 67 -7.92 -5.21 -10.10
N PHE A 68 -7.53 -4.07 -9.49
CA PHE A 68 -8.51 -3.12 -8.93
C PHE A 68 -8.97 -2.04 -9.93
N ARG A 69 -8.36 -1.98 -11.11
CA ARG A 69 -8.66 -0.98 -12.12
C ARG A 69 -10.13 -0.93 -12.52
N SER A 70 -10.79 -2.08 -12.66
CA SER A 70 -12.19 -2.15 -13.07
C SER A 70 -13.13 -1.66 -11.98
N ASP A 71 -12.85 -2.06 -10.74
CA ASP A 71 -13.72 -1.81 -9.60
C ASP A 71 -13.61 -0.37 -9.10
N TRP A 72 -12.41 0.23 -9.20
CA TRP A 72 -12.15 1.62 -8.83
C TRP A 72 -12.07 2.57 -10.04
N LYS A 73 -12.62 2.13 -11.19
CA LYS A 73 -12.66 2.96 -12.41
C LYS A 73 -13.33 4.31 -12.12
N GLY A 74 -12.71 5.38 -12.62
CA GLY A 74 -13.17 6.76 -12.40
C GLY A 74 -12.57 7.42 -11.15
N ALA A 75 -12.09 6.63 -10.19
CA ALA A 75 -11.39 7.12 -9.00
C ALA A 75 -9.87 6.94 -9.06
N LEU A 76 -9.32 6.44 -10.16
CA LEU A 76 -7.87 6.29 -10.32
C LEU A 76 -7.19 7.66 -10.53
N SER A 77 -6.04 7.85 -9.91
CA SER A 77 -5.23 9.07 -10.04
C SER A 77 -4.64 9.25 -11.44
N SER A 78 -4.57 8.19 -12.23
CA SER A 78 -3.99 8.21 -13.58
C SER A 78 -4.82 7.43 -14.60
N ASP A 79 -4.59 7.75 -15.87
CA ASP A 79 -5.13 7.09 -17.07
C ASP A 79 -4.32 5.86 -17.50
N GLY A 80 -3.63 5.21 -16.58
CA GLY A 80 -2.64 4.17 -16.81
C GLY A 80 -3.01 3.13 -17.85
N ARG A 81 -2.06 2.83 -18.74
CA ARG A 81 -2.12 1.75 -19.71
C ARG A 81 -1.26 0.59 -19.24
N ILE A 82 -1.78 -0.62 -19.40
CA ILE A 82 -1.06 -1.85 -19.09
C ILE A 82 -0.32 -2.31 -20.34
N MET A 83 0.97 -2.56 -20.23
CA MET A 83 1.78 -3.12 -21.31
C MET A 83 2.99 -3.87 -20.77
N SER A 84 3.78 -4.52 -21.62
CA SER A 84 5.06 -5.08 -21.24
C SER A 84 6.12 -3.98 -21.03
N LEU A 85 7.16 -4.27 -20.25
CA LEU A 85 8.30 -3.35 -20.10
C LEU A 85 8.99 -3.09 -21.46
N SER A 86 9.05 -4.09 -22.33
CA SER A 86 9.58 -3.93 -23.70
C SER A 86 8.76 -2.89 -24.48
N ASP A 87 7.43 -3.05 -24.50
CA ASP A 87 6.55 -2.11 -25.22
C ASP A 87 6.61 -0.69 -24.63
N ALA A 88 6.80 -0.59 -23.30
CA ALA A 88 6.96 0.70 -22.64
C ALA A 88 8.27 1.41 -23.05
N ARG A 89 9.35 0.66 -23.20
CA ARG A 89 10.62 1.20 -23.72
C ARG A 89 10.49 1.68 -25.16
N ASP A 90 9.82 0.90 -26.02
CA ASP A 90 9.55 1.28 -27.41
C ASP A 90 8.64 2.50 -27.49
N PHE A 91 7.60 2.57 -26.64
CA PHE A 91 6.72 3.74 -26.56
C PHE A 91 7.50 5.02 -26.21
N LEU A 92 8.41 4.97 -25.26
CA LEU A 92 9.25 6.10 -24.85
C LEU A 92 10.36 6.42 -25.86
N GLY A 93 10.75 5.47 -26.71
CA GLY A 93 11.79 5.64 -27.75
C GLY A 93 11.48 6.76 -28.76
N ASN A 94 10.25 7.24 -28.80
CA ASN A 94 9.83 8.38 -29.64
C ASN A 94 10.07 9.76 -29.01
N GLY A 95 10.94 9.87 -28.01
CA GLY A 95 11.25 11.13 -27.31
C GLY A 95 10.18 11.56 -26.30
N LEU A 96 9.35 10.62 -25.87
CA LEU A 96 8.30 10.85 -24.88
C LEU A 96 8.84 10.63 -23.46
N THR A 97 8.16 11.25 -22.50
CA THR A 97 8.30 10.94 -21.06
C THR A 97 6.97 10.46 -20.52
N ALA A 98 7.01 9.45 -19.67
CA ALA A 98 5.82 8.95 -18.98
C ALA A 98 6.12 8.53 -17.55
N PHE A 99 5.11 8.50 -16.70
CA PHE A 99 5.18 7.80 -15.43
C PHE A 99 5.08 6.29 -15.70
N VAL A 100 6.07 5.53 -15.23
CA VAL A 100 6.10 4.07 -15.39
C VAL A 100 6.31 3.42 -14.04
N ARG A 101 5.52 2.40 -13.71
CA ARG A 101 5.67 1.58 -12.50
C ARG A 101 5.37 0.11 -12.78
N PRO A 102 5.89 -0.84 -11.97
CA PRO A 102 5.39 -2.21 -12.02
C PRO A 102 3.89 -2.27 -11.75
N ASP A 103 3.19 -3.20 -12.40
CA ASP A 103 1.79 -3.50 -12.09
C ASP A 103 1.65 -4.12 -10.69
N SER A 104 2.60 -4.96 -10.32
CA SER A 104 2.63 -5.66 -9.05
C SER A 104 3.23 -4.83 -7.91
N ASP A 105 2.87 -5.15 -6.67
CA ASP A 105 3.47 -4.60 -5.44
C ASP A 105 4.90 -5.14 -5.16
N SER A 106 5.45 -5.95 -6.06
CA SER A 106 6.79 -6.57 -5.88
C SER A 106 7.96 -5.58 -5.91
N LYS A 107 7.72 -4.33 -6.35
CA LYS A 107 8.72 -3.23 -6.40
C LYS A 107 10.05 -3.65 -7.05
N VAL A 108 9.97 -4.41 -8.15
CA VAL A 108 11.15 -4.83 -8.93
C VAL A 108 11.95 -3.64 -9.46
N PHE A 109 11.31 -2.49 -9.61
CA PHE A 109 11.92 -1.18 -9.78
C PHE A 109 10.98 -0.09 -9.21
N ASP A 110 11.51 1.11 -8.98
CA ASP A 110 10.72 2.23 -8.44
C ASP A 110 9.85 2.86 -9.52
N GLY A 111 8.59 3.16 -9.16
CA GLY A 111 7.71 3.97 -10.01
C GLY A 111 8.25 5.39 -10.14
N GLY A 112 8.29 5.93 -11.36
CA GLY A 112 8.82 7.26 -11.62
C GLY A 112 8.48 7.79 -13.01
N VAL A 113 8.85 9.04 -13.27
CA VAL A 113 8.78 9.64 -14.60
C VAL A 113 10.08 9.34 -15.33
N TYR A 114 9.99 8.64 -16.45
CA TYR A 114 11.12 8.18 -17.23
C TYR A 114 11.00 8.65 -18.69
N ASP A 115 12.13 8.93 -19.29
CA ASP A 115 12.36 8.84 -20.72
C ASP A 115 12.87 7.42 -21.07
N ALA A 116 13.11 7.13 -22.33
CA ALA A 116 13.60 5.81 -22.77
C ALA A 116 14.90 5.39 -22.08
N SER A 117 15.86 6.31 -21.99
CA SER A 117 17.19 6.03 -21.42
C SER A 117 17.11 5.81 -19.91
N GLY A 118 16.32 6.64 -19.21
CA GLY A 118 16.06 6.51 -17.78
C GLY A 118 15.36 5.20 -17.43
N LEU A 119 14.38 4.78 -18.22
CA LEU A 119 13.69 3.50 -18.00
C LEU A 119 14.63 2.31 -18.19
N VAL A 120 15.47 2.31 -19.23
CA VAL A 120 16.49 1.26 -19.44
C VAL A 120 17.45 1.20 -18.26
N ALA A 121 17.94 2.34 -17.77
CA ALA A 121 18.84 2.39 -16.63
C ALA A 121 18.18 1.91 -15.33
N ALA A 122 16.90 2.22 -15.11
CA ALA A 122 16.14 1.80 -13.93
C ALA A 122 15.78 0.30 -13.96
N THR A 123 15.72 -0.30 -15.14
CA THR A 123 15.23 -1.67 -15.35
C THR A 123 16.25 -2.54 -16.11
N PRO A 124 17.46 -2.79 -15.54
CA PRO A 124 18.44 -3.65 -16.19
C PRO A 124 17.91 -5.08 -16.32
N GLU A 125 18.09 -5.69 -17.49
CA GLU A 125 17.50 -7.00 -17.84
C GLU A 125 17.91 -8.16 -16.91
N ILE A 126 19.07 -8.03 -16.29
CA ILE A 126 19.49 -9.00 -15.26
C ILE A 126 18.57 -9.04 -14.04
N ARG A 127 17.79 -7.97 -13.81
CA ARG A 127 16.89 -7.86 -12.65
C ARG A 127 15.41 -7.79 -13.02
N VAL A 128 15.08 -7.24 -14.19
CA VAL A 128 13.70 -7.01 -14.60
C VAL A 128 13.49 -7.55 -16.01
N ALA A 129 12.66 -8.59 -16.13
CA ALA A 129 12.38 -9.21 -17.41
C ALA A 129 11.67 -8.24 -18.38
N PRO A 130 11.97 -8.26 -19.69
CA PRO A 130 11.28 -7.43 -20.69
C PRO A 130 9.76 -7.67 -20.75
N THR A 131 9.32 -8.87 -20.34
CA THR A 131 7.91 -9.26 -20.26
C THR A 131 7.21 -8.78 -18.99
N THR A 132 7.91 -8.12 -18.07
CA THR A 132 7.30 -7.58 -16.84
C THR A 132 6.16 -6.64 -17.19
N THR A 133 4.99 -6.87 -16.60
CA THR A 133 3.83 -5.98 -16.77
C THR A 133 4.06 -4.67 -16.03
N VAL A 134 3.88 -3.58 -16.74
CA VAL A 134 4.01 -2.22 -16.23
C VAL A 134 2.78 -1.38 -16.52
N ILE A 135 2.60 -0.34 -15.71
CA ILE A 135 1.62 0.72 -15.93
C ILE A 135 2.37 1.92 -16.49
N VAL A 136 1.90 2.42 -17.63
CA VAL A 136 2.39 3.64 -18.26
C VAL A 136 1.29 4.69 -18.24
N ALA A 137 1.57 5.86 -17.66
CA ALA A 137 0.59 6.93 -17.49
C ALA A 137 1.19 8.30 -17.78
N SER A 138 0.34 9.28 -18.04
CA SER A 138 0.75 10.67 -18.13
C SER A 138 1.35 11.14 -16.80
N PRO A 139 2.49 11.84 -16.81
CA PRO A 139 3.02 12.45 -15.61
C PRO A 139 2.02 13.42 -14.98
N CYS A 140 1.82 13.34 -13.68
CA CYS A 140 1.01 14.30 -12.94
C CYS A 140 1.77 14.84 -11.72
N THR A 141 1.39 16.03 -11.27
CA THR A 141 1.92 16.60 -10.04
C THR A 141 1.09 16.14 -8.87
N ILE A 142 1.68 15.40 -7.97
CA ILE A 142 1.04 14.99 -6.71
C ILE A 142 1.35 16.03 -5.64
N GLU A 143 0.31 16.61 -5.06
CA GLU A 143 0.40 17.67 -4.05
C GLU A 143 0.37 17.09 -2.63
N ALA A 144 -0.48 16.12 -2.39
CA ALA A 144 -0.59 15.42 -1.12
C ALA A 144 -0.94 13.94 -1.35
N GLU A 145 -0.46 13.09 -0.45
CA GLU A 145 -0.78 11.67 -0.43
C GLU A 145 -1.21 11.26 0.98
N TRP A 146 -2.29 10.49 1.04
CA TRP A 146 -2.89 10.02 2.28
C TRP A 146 -3.01 8.49 2.23
N ARG A 147 -2.68 7.85 3.35
CA ARG A 147 -2.88 6.42 3.57
C ARG A 147 -4.08 6.18 4.45
N PHE A 148 -4.97 5.33 3.98
CA PHE A 148 -6.14 4.86 4.70
C PHE A 148 -5.94 3.40 5.08
N PHE A 149 -6.15 3.08 6.35
CA PHE A 149 -6.14 1.71 6.83
C PHE A 149 -7.56 1.18 6.77
N VAL A 150 -7.74 0.10 6.03
CA VAL A 150 -9.04 -0.54 5.82
C VAL A 150 -9.03 -1.90 6.49
N VAL A 151 -10.08 -2.19 7.26
CA VAL A 151 -10.34 -3.50 7.86
C VAL A 151 -11.81 -3.81 7.67
N ASP A 152 -12.11 -5.00 7.16
CA ASP A 152 -13.49 -5.43 6.89
C ASP A 152 -14.31 -4.40 6.09
N ARG A 153 -13.67 -3.75 5.11
CA ARG A 153 -14.22 -2.67 4.26
C ARG A 153 -14.54 -1.36 4.97
N GLU A 154 -14.09 -1.20 6.21
CA GLU A 154 -14.24 0.05 6.98
C GLU A 154 -12.91 0.78 7.11
N ILE A 155 -12.94 2.12 7.07
CA ILE A 155 -11.77 2.95 7.35
C ILE A 155 -11.55 2.98 8.86
N VAL A 156 -10.48 2.36 9.33
CA VAL A 156 -10.13 2.28 10.75
C VAL A 156 -9.06 3.30 11.17
N GLY A 157 -8.47 4.00 10.20
CA GLY A 157 -7.49 5.05 10.45
C GLY A 157 -6.99 5.66 9.15
N CYS A 158 -6.44 6.86 9.24
CA CYS A 158 -5.83 7.53 8.10
C CYS A 158 -4.73 8.49 8.55
N SER A 159 -3.81 8.80 7.63
CA SER A 159 -2.73 9.76 7.85
C SER A 159 -2.27 10.35 6.53
N GLU A 160 -1.98 11.64 6.51
CA GLU A 160 -1.11 12.18 5.48
C GLU A 160 0.28 11.57 5.65
N TYR A 161 0.95 11.22 4.57
CA TYR A 161 2.31 10.71 4.65
C TYR A 161 3.28 11.43 3.71
N ARG A 162 2.77 12.23 2.76
CA ARG A 162 3.57 13.01 1.83
C ARG A 162 2.83 14.28 1.40
N ARG A 163 3.57 15.38 1.29
CA ARG A 163 3.10 16.65 0.72
C ARG A 163 4.21 17.26 -0.14
N TRP A 164 3.87 17.63 -1.36
CA TRP A 164 4.84 18.19 -2.33
C TRP A 164 6.14 17.39 -2.41
N ARG A 165 6.01 16.05 -2.55
CA ARG A 165 7.11 15.07 -2.62
C ARG A 165 7.98 14.96 -1.35
N ARG A 166 7.62 15.61 -0.26
CA ARG A 166 8.31 15.54 1.04
C ARG A 166 7.49 14.70 2.02
N PRO A 167 8.15 13.94 2.90
CA PRO A 167 7.44 13.31 4.01
C PRO A 167 6.67 14.35 4.82
N SER A 168 5.41 14.06 5.13
CA SER A 168 4.53 14.92 5.92
C SER A 168 3.59 14.03 6.72
N ILE A 169 3.51 14.27 8.03
CA ILE A 169 2.65 13.51 8.94
C ILE A 169 1.70 14.42 9.76
N ASP A 170 1.84 15.74 9.57
CA ASP A 170 1.09 16.74 10.36
C ASP A 170 -0.11 17.31 9.60
N GLY A 171 -0.28 16.89 8.33
CA GLY A 171 -1.37 17.37 7.49
C GLY A 171 -2.70 16.70 7.83
N ALA A 172 -3.77 17.51 7.89
CA ALA A 172 -5.12 16.97 8.02
C ALA A 172 -5.53 16.22 6.75
N VAL A 173 -6.24 15.10 6.92
CA VAL A 173 -6.84 14.35 5.80
C VAL A 173 -8.18 15.01 5.46
N PRO A 174 -8.38 15.50 4.22
CA PRO A 174 -9.62 16.15 3.83
C PRO A 174 -10.83 15.20 3.94
N ARG A 175 -11.97 15.71 4.36
CA ARG A 175 -13.19 14.92 4.49
C ARG A 175 -13.56 14.23 3.16
N VAL A 176 -13.43 14.92 2.05
CA VAL A 176 -13.70 14.35 0.72
C VAL A 176 -12.81 13.15 0.39
N ALA A 177 -11.56 13.11 0.86
CA ALA A 177 -10.68 11.95 0.69
C ALA A 177 -11.12 10.78 1.58
N ILE A 178 -11.59 11.06 2.81
CA ILE A 178 -12.13 10.03 3.71
C ILE A 178 -13.40 9.40 3.12
N ASP A 179 -14.33 10.22 2.60
CA ASP A 179 -15.56 9.74 2.00
C ASP A 179 -15.30 8.91 0.75
N LEU A 180 -14.37 9.34 -0.11
CA LEU A 180 -13.96 8.57 -1.28
C LEU A 180 -13.32 7.24 -0.88
N ALA A 181 -12.42 7.24 0.10
CA ALA A 181 -11.79 6.01 0.57
C ALA A 181 -12.83 5.01 1.11
N ALA A 182 -13.82 5.48 1.88
CA ALA A 182 -14.91 4.66 2.41
C ALA A 182 -15.79 4.08 1.28
N GLU A 183 -16.14 4.88 0.28
CA GLU A 183 -16.89 4.42 -0.90
C GLU A 183 -16.13 3.31 -1.65
N LEU A 184 -14.83 3.51 -1.89
CA LEU A 184 -13.99 2.56 -2.62
C LEU A 184 -13.82 1.25 -1.85
N ALA A 185 -13.57 1.33 -0.54
CA ALA A 185 -13.45 0.15 0.32
C ALA A 185 -14.76 -0.67 0.37
N ALA A 186 -15.90 0.00 0.44
CA ALA A 186 -17.20 -0.67 0.38
C ALA A 186 -17.47 -1.34 -0.97
N ARG A 187 -16.99 -0.72 -2.08
CA ARG A 187 -17.18 -1.24 -3.44
C ARG A 187 -16.37 -2.49 -3.69
N TRP A 188 -15.09 -2.47 -3.35
CA TRP A 188 -14.18 -3.60 -3.53
C TRP A 188 -12.98 -3.50 -2.57
N SER A 189 -12.46 -4.65 -2.15
CA SER A 189 -11.30 -4.78 -1.26
C SER A 189 -10.43 -5.95 -1.67
N PRO A 190 -9.09 -5.78 -1.76
CA PRO A 190 -8.18 -6.86 -2.13
C PRO A 190 -7.99 -7.91 -1.03
N ALA A 191 -8.23 -7.52 0.23
CA ALA A 191 -8.09 -8.36 1.42
C ALA A 191 -8.95 -7.80 2.56
N ASP A 192 -9.11 -8.57 3.64
CA ASP A 192 -9.85 -8.13 4.85
C ASP A 192 -9.15 -6.97 5.56
N ALA A 193 -7.81 -6.89 5.46
CA ALA A 193 -7.05 -5.73 5.95
C ALA A 193 -6.01 -5.29 4.91
N TYR A 194 -6.01 -4.00 4.55
CA TYR A 194 -5.08 -3.43 3.58
C TYR A 194 -4.91 -1.92 3.78
N CYS A 195 -3.99 -1.32 3.03
CA CYS A 195 -3.86 0.13 2.95
C CYS A 195 -4.29 0.62 1.57
N LEU A 196 -5.12 1.66 1.54
CA LEU A 196 -5.52 2.38 0.34
C LEU A 196 -4.82 3.73 0.33
N ASP A 197 -4.03 4.00 -0.71
CA ASP A 197 -3.37 5.28 -0.88
C ASP A 197 -4.11 6.13 -1.90
N LEU A 198 -4.52 7.33 -1.46
CA LEU A 198 -5.09 8.36 -2.30
C LEU A 198 -4.15 9.54 -2.44
N ALA A 199 -4.21 10.23 -3.58
CA ALA A 199 -3.44 11.45 -3.83
C ALA A 199 -4.30 12.57 -4.39
N ALA A 200 -3.91 13.81 -4.06
CA ALA A 200 -4.41 15.00 -4.71
C ALA A 200 -3.50 15.44 -5.85
N SER A 201 -4.11 15.84 -6.98
CA SER A 201 -3.46 16.46 -8.13
C SER A 201 -4.41 17.50 -8.72
N GLY A 202 -4.15 18.78 -8.48
CA GLY A 202 -5.09 19.86 -8.74
C GLY A 202 -6.42 19.64 -7.99
N ASP A 203 -7.52 19.79 -8.69
CA ASP A 203 -8.87 19.61 -8.11
C ASP A 203 -9.31 18.14 -8.00
N ARG A 204 -8.44 17.18 -8.29
CA ARG A 204 -8.77 15.76 -8.31
C ARG A 204 -8.13 15.02 -7.15
N ILE A 205 -8.91 14.13 -6.54
CA ILE A 205 -8.41 13.11 -5.62
C ILE A 205 -8.63 11.74 -6.29
N GLY A 206 -7.61 10.89 -6.25
CA GLY A 206 -7.70 9.57 -6.86
C GLY A 206 -6.79 8.54 -6.22
N VAL A 207 -7.08 7.27 -6.51
CA VAL A 207 -6.32 6.12 -6.03
C VAL A 207 -4.94 6.10 -6.68
N VAL A 208 -3.91 5.99 -5.86
CA VAL A 208 -2.53 5.72 -6.26
C VAL A 208 -2.27 4.22 -6.28
N GLU A 209 -2.54 3.55 -5.16
CA GLU A 209 -2.28 2.12 -5.00
C GLU A 209 -3.05 1.50 -3.82
N ALA A 210 -3.20 0.17 -3.87
CA ALA A 210 -3.48 -0.66 -2.72
C ALA A 210 -2.18 -1.28 -2.23
N ASN A 211 -1.93 -1.25 -0.92
CA ASN A 211 -0.73 -1.77 -0.30
C ASN A 211 -1.06 -2.86 0.72
N CYS A 212 -0.17 -3.84 0.82
CA CYS A 212 -0.25 -4.87 1.85
C CYS A 212 -0.20 -4.26 3.25
N PHE A 213 -1.21 -4.52 4.07
CA PHE A 213 -1.25 -4.09 5.48
C PHE A 213 -0.01 -4.54 6.24
N ASN A 214 0.39 -5.79 6.07
CA ASN A 214 1.48 -6.43 6.81
C ASN A 214 2.87 -5.81 6.57
N ALA A 215 3.06 -5.05 5.46
CA ALA A 215 4.30 -4.35 5.12
C ALA A 215 4.19 -2.82 5.25
N SER A 216 3.03 -2.30 5.62
CA SER A 216 2.75 -0.87 5.60
C SER A 216 3.25 -0.15 6.85
N ARG A 217 3.63 1.12 6.67
CA ARG A 217 3.96 2.02 7.78
C ARG A 217 2.68 2.72 8.25
N PHE A 218 2.55 2.89 9.57
CA PHE A 218 1.37 3.53 10.17
C PHE A 218 1.43 5.07 10.14
N TYR A 219 2.61 5.65 9.96
CA TYR A 219 2.84 7.10 9.99
C TYR A 219 2.25 7.73 11.28
N ALA A 220 1.41 8.76 11.16
CA ALA A 220 0.71 9.39 12.29
C ALA A 220 -0.70 8.84 12.51
N ALA A 221 -1.11 7.78 11.81
CA ALA A 221 -2.42 7.17 12.05
C ALA A 221 -2.54 6.73 13.51
N PRO A 222 -3.58 7.13 14.24
CA PRO A 222 -3.75 6.76 15.63
C PRO A 222 -4.00 5.25 15.73
N CYS A 223 -3.05 4.52 16.34
CA CYS A 223 -3.23 3.13 16.69
C CYS A 223 -3.93 3.08 18.05
N ARG A 224 -5.24 2.96 18.08
CA ARG A 224 -6.02 2.66 19.28
C ARG A 224 -6.81 1.39 19.05
N ALA A 225 -6.54 0.37 19.84
CA ALA A 225 -7.46 -0.74 19.96
C ALA A 225 -8.75 -0.24 20.63
N SER A 226 -9.90 -0.45 20.02
CA SER A 226 -11.16 -0.17 20.70
C SER A 226 -11.54 -1.38 21.53
N SER A 227 -11.72 -1.17 22.82
CA SER A 227 -12.04 -2.20 23.81
C SER A 227 -13.44 -2.83 23.68
N GLN A 228 -14.24 -2.47 22.69
CA GLN A 228 -15.64 -2.92 22.59
C GLN A 228 -15.98 -3.91 21.48
N SER A 229 -15.08 -4.14 20.54
CA SER A 229 -15.21 -5.28 19.62
C SER A 229 -13.80 -5.71 19.27
N GLY A 230 -13.37 -6.87 19.68
CA GLY A 230 -11.99 -7.37 19.60
C GLY A 230 -11.36 -7.42 18.19
N GLN A 231 -11.70 -6.51 17.29
CA GLN A 231 -11.29 -6.48 15.90
C GLN A 231 -11.00 -5.09 15.31
N ARG A 232 -11.12 -3.98 16.03
CA ARG A 232 -10.82 -2.65 15.45
C ARG A 232 -9.39 -2.23 15.77
N LEU A 233 -8.53 -2.25 14.77
CA LEU A 233 -7.10 -1.93 14.89
C LEU A 233 -6.76 -0.43 14.99
N CYS A 234 -7.65 0.49 14.62
CA CYS A 234 -7.43 1.94 14.72
C CYS A 234 -8.76 2.71 14.80
N ALA A 235 -8.79 3.82 15.51
CA ALA A 235 -9.92 4.73 15.52
C ALA A 235 -9.67 5.91 14.58
N VAL A 236 -10.67 6.26 13.77
CA VAL A 236 -10.68 7.52 13.02
C VAL A 236 -10.78 8.67 14.02
N PRO A 237 -9.92 9.71 13.97
CA PRO A 237 -10.09 10.86 14.85
C PRO A 237 -11.46 11.48 14.60
N SER A 238 -12.26 11.66 15.65
CA SER A 238 -13.44 12.49 15.55
C SER A 238 -13.00 13.90 15.18
N VAL A 239 -13.44 14.38 14.02
CA VAL A 239 -13.28 15.79 13.65
C VAL A 239 -14.03 16.59 14.70
N ASN A 240 -13.32 17.35 15.52
CA ASN A 240 -13.93 18.34 16.39
C ASN A 240 -14.67 19.32 15.48
N ASP A 241 -15.99 19.32 15.60
CA ASP A 241 -16.88 20.29 14.97
C ASP A 241 -16.52 21.67 15.56
N PRO A 242 -16.14 22.68 14.76
CA PRO A 242 -15.76 23.99 15.28
C PRO A 242 -16.94 24.84 15.76
N ASP A 243 -18.18 24.31 15.76
CA ASP A 243 -19.40 24.99 16.15
C ASP A 243 -20.13 24.28 17.32
N SER A 244 -19.47 24.21 18.49
CA SER A 244 -20.18 23.97 19.76
C SER A 244 -19.53 24.73 20.92
#